data_0a0432af30a1a84325e6389f0a7e4341
#
_entry.id   0a0432af30a1a84325e6389f0a7e4341
#
_cell.length_a   1.000
_cell.length_b   1.000
_cell.length_c   1.000
_cell.angle_alpha   90.00
_cell.angle_beta   90.00
_cell.angle_gamma   90.00
#
_symmetry.space_group_name_H-M   'P 1'
#
loop_
_entity.id
_entity.type
_entity.pdbx_description
1 polymer ?
#
loop_
_entity_poly.entity_id
_entity_poly.type
_entity_poly.pdbx_seq_one_letter_code
_entity_poly.pdbx_strand_id
1 'polypeptide(L)'
;MHRFQWISVFIIPLLVFILQPGFATESDVIRISSFNIHYTAAGQKKLDWDGRKEAVTEAIRELDADIIAFQEMETFAGGSFNTENKQLDWVLKHFPQYSAGAYGKAAEYPNTQPILYNKDRFKEQSKGFFFFSTTPDVIYSRTFNGSWPAFSSWTQLTDKQTGKDFYIFNVHFEYKSMSNRSKSAALVKQHIKPLIDKNLPVILLGDINAASFSPTAGKLKSIPMTLVKPAGATFHFNKGLNLLPAIDHIFISENIKLVSKLSRLKKKYNNIWPTDHYPVTTELRLPAE
;
A
#
# COMPACT_ATOMS: atom_id res chain seq x y z
N MET A 1 40.69 64.39 48.45
CA MET A 1 39.32 63.80 48.16
C MET A 1 39.38 63.15 46.80
N HIS A 2 39.63 61.83 46.69
CA HIS A 2 39.61 61.07 45.45
C HIS A 2 38.33 60.22 45.40
N ARG A 3 37.48 60.50 44.43
CA ARG A 3 36.29 59.71 44.14
C ARG A 3 36.66 58.54 43.24
N PHE A 4 36.51 57.34 43.75
CA PHE A 4 36.56 56.09 42.93
C PHE A 4 35.21 55.93 42.23
N GLN A 5 35.23 55.86 40.87
CA GLN A 5 34.06 55.42 40.07
C GLN A 5 34.15 53.91 39.86
N TRP A 6 33.11 53.21 40.26
CA TRP A 6 32.90 51.77 39.97
C TRP A 6 32.27 51.63 38.59
N ILE A 7 32.99 50.99 37.66
CA ILE A 7 32.41 50.58 36.36
C ILE A 7 31.81 49.21 36.54
N SER A 8 30.49 49.14 36.45
CA SER A 8 29.73 47.86 36.46
C SER A 8 29.75 47.30 35.03
N VAL A 9 30.44 46.16 34.83
CA VAL A 9 30.43 45.40 33.57
C VAL A 9 29.23 44.48 33.61
N PHE A 10 28.25 44.76 32.77
CA PHE A 10 27.12 43.84 32.53
C PHE A 10 27.56 42.75 31.55
N ILE A 11 27.70 41.49 32.02
CA ILE A 11 27.91 40.33 31.19
C ILE A 11 26.51 39.84 30.77
N ILE A 12 26.15 40.01 29.51
CA ILE A 12 24.94 39.42 28.90
C ILE A 12 25.26 37.99 28.54
N PRO A 13 24.57 36.97 29.11
CA PRO A 13 24.77 35.59 28.70
C PRO A 13 24.23 35.39 27.30
N LEU A 14 25.12 35.03 26.38
CA LEU A 14 24.74 34.59 25.03
C LEU A 14 24.07 33.20 25.13
N LEU A 15 22.75 33.17 25.04
CA LEU A 15 22.01 31.89 24.93
C LEU A 15 22.28 31.30 23.53
N VAL A 16 23.20 30.36 23.46
CA VAL A 16 23.39 29.52 22.26
C VAL A 16 22.26 28.48 22.22
N PHE A 17 21.27 28.70 21.36
CA PHE A 17 20.32 27.66 21.00
C PHE A 17 21.06 26.61 20.19
N ILE A 18 21.45 25.52 20.83
CA ILE A 18 21.91 24.31 20.15
C ILE A 18 20.64 23.68 19.57
N LEU A 19 20.41 23.83 18.26
CA LEU A 19 19.46 23.03 17.50
C LEU A 19 19.95 21.57 17.59
N GLN A 20 19.33 20.79 18.50
CA GLN A 20 19.55 19.36 18.53
C GLN A 20 18.98 18.78 17.21
N PRO A 21 19.75 17.96 16.47
CA PRO A 21 19.18 17.21 15.36
C PRO A 21 18.06 16.36 15.94
N GLY A 22 16.82 16.61 15.49
CA GLY A 22 15.65 15.85 15.92
C GLY A 22 15.91 14.36 15.68
N PHE A 23 16.11 13.60 16.73
CA PHE A 23 16.06 12.15 16.65
C PHE A 23 14.66 11.82 16.14
N ALA A 24 14.59 11.22 14.94
CA ALA A 24 13.34 10.74 14.40
C ALA A 24 12.71 9.81 15.45
N THR A 25 11.57 10.21 16.00
CA THR A 25 10.83 9.40 16.95
C THR A 25 10.28 8.18 16.21
N GLU A 26 10.07 7.06 16.89
CA GLU A 26 9.46 5.84 16.33
C GLU A 26 8.12 6.13 15.64
N SER A 27 7.47 7.23 16.00
CA SER A 27 6.22 7.75 15.43
C SER A 27 6.32 8.15 13.94
N ASP A 28 7.52 8.47 13.41
CA ASP A 28 7.70 8.90 12.00
C ASP A 28 7.72 7.73 11.02
N VAL A 29 7.82 6.49 11.52
CA VAL A 29 7.86 5.30 10.70
C VAL A 29 6.45 4.84 10.38
N ILE A 30 6.20 4.57 9.09
CA ILE A 30 4.94 4.02 8.58
C ILE A 30 5.19 2.56 8.18
N ARG A 31 4.45 1.64 8.78
CA ARG A 31 4.45 0.23 8.42
C ARG A 31 3.34 -0.03 7.40
N ILE A 32 3.72 -0.41 6.18
CA ILE A 32 2.79 -0.62 5.07
C ILE A 32 2.85 -2.05 4.56
N SER A 33 1.68 -2.61 4.22
CA SER A 33 1.55 -3.98 3.72
C SER A 33 0.75 -4.03 2.43
N SER A 34 1.12 -4.92 1.51
CA SER A 34 0.29 -5.36 0.39
C SER A 34 -0.20 -6.77 0.66
N PHE A 35 -1.50 -7.01 0.50
CA PHE A 35 -2.15 -8.25 0.86
C PHE A 35 -3.18 -8.66 -0.21
N ASN A 36 -2.79 -9.49 -1.18
CA ASN A 36 -3.77 -10.19 -2.00
C ASN A 36 -4.51 -11.20 -1.10
N ILE A 37 -5.76 -10.86 -0.72
CA ILE A 37 -6.55 -11.62 0.25
C ILE A 37 -7.21 -12.84 -0.38
N HIS A 38 -7.18 -12.95 -1.70
CA HIS A 38 -7.97 -13.88 -2.50
C HIS A 38 -9.48 -13.68 -2.32
N TYR A 39 -10.23 -13.69 -3.42
CA TYR A 39 -11.70 -13.52 -3.39
C TYR A 39 -12.40 -14.60 -2.55
N THR A 40 -13.70 -14.49 -2.35
CA THR A 40 -14.46 -15.36 -1.42
C THR A 40 -14.42 -16.84 -1.80
N ALA A 41 -14.25 -17.18 -3.08
CA ALA A 41 -14.08 -18.53 -3.60
C ALA A 41 -15.12 -19.55 -3.08
N ALA A 42 -16.37 -19.13 -2.99
CA ALA A 42 -17.47 -19.94 -2.45
C ALA A 42 -17.50 -21.35 -3.06
N GLY A 43 -17.56 -22.36 -2.19
CA GLY A 43 -17.55 -23.79 -2.59
C GLY A 43 -16.16 -24.39 -2.91
N GLN A 44 -15.10 -23.61 -2.86
CA GLN A 44 -13.72 -24.09 -3.05
C GLN A 44 -13.06 -24.44 -1.71
N LYS A 45 -13.30 -25.62 -1.19
CA LYS A 45 -12.98 -26.11 0.18
C LYS A 45 -11.74 -25.53 0.87
N LYS A 46 -10.65 -25.21 0.14
CA LYS A 46 -9.39 -24.72 0.73
C LYS A 46 -9.20 -23.21 0.63
N LEU A 47 -10.00 -22.53 -0.19
CA LEU A 47 -9.92 -21.11 -0.46
C LEU A 47 -11.20 -20.38 -0.07
N ASP A 48 -12.24 -21.13 0.31
CA ASP A 48 -13.50 -20.56 0.79
C ASP A 48 -13.27 -19.58 1.94
N TRP A 49 -13.86 -18.40 1.82
CA TRP A 49 -13.72 -17.34 2.80
C TRP A 49 -14.08 -17.77 4.21
N ASP A 50 -15.21 -18.47 4.37
CA ASP A 50 -15.67 -18.89 5.70
C ASP A 50 -14.71 -19.85 6.39
N GLY A 51 -13.97 -20.64 5.62
CA GLY A 51 -12.94 -21.54 6.14
C GLY A 51 -11.62 -20.86 6.53
N ARG A 52 -11.33 -19.63 6.05
CA ARG A 52 -10.04 -18.96 6.26
C ARG A 52 -10.11 -17.57 6.88
N LYS A 53 -11.28 -17.00 7.08
CA LYS A 53 -11.45 -15.62 7.62
C LYS A 53 -10.75 -15.42 8.97
N GLU A 54 -10.77 -16.43 9.85
CA GLU A 54 -10.04 -16.36 11.12
C GLU A 54 -8.51 -16.34 10.90
N ALA A 55 -8.02 -17.14 9.97
CA ALA A 55 -6.59 -17.11 9.62
C ALA A 55 -6.18 -15.76 9.01
N VAL A 56 -7.05 -15.13 8.23
CA VAL A 56 -6.86 -13.76 7.72
C VAL A 56 -6.83 -12.77 8.87
N THR A 57 -7.73 -12.89 9.84
CA THR A 57 -7.77 -12.05 11.04
C THR A 57 -6.45 -12.11 11.81
N GLU A 58 -5.94 -13.32 12.05
CA GLU A 58 -4.64 -13.50 12.72
C GLU A 58 -3.48 -12.94 11.88
N ALA A 59 -3.52 -13.10 10.56
CA ALA A 59 -2.51 -12.54 9.67
C ALA A 59 -2.51 -10.99 9.75
N ILE A 60 -3.65 -10.33 9.69
CA ILE A 60 -3.76 -8.87 9.82
C ILE A 60 -3.24 -8.41 11.17
N ARG A 61 -3.56 -9.13 12.26
CA ARG A 61 -3.04 -8.83 13.59
C ARG A 61 -1.51 -8.92 13.67
N GLU A 62 -0.93 -9.97 13.05
CA GLU A 62 0.53 -10.16 13.05
C GLU A 62 1.26 -9.20 12.11
N LEU A 63 0.62 -8.75 11.03
CA LEU A 63 1.16 -7.70 10.16
C LEU A 63 1.35 -6.40 10.93
N ASP A 64 0.44 -6.07 11.85
CA ASP A 64 0.48 -4.86 12.69
C ASP A 64 0.85 -3.61 11.87
N ALA A 65 0.20 -3.48 10.70
CA ALA A 65 0.54 -2.46 9.73
C ALA A 65 -0.32 -1.22 9.92
N ASP A 66 0.27 -0.03 9.78
CA ASP A 66 -0.47 1.23 9.75
C ASP A 66 -1.40 1.34 8.54
N ILE A 67 -0.98 0.72 7.43
CA ILE A 67 -1.68 0.76 6.14
C ILE A 67 -1.61 -0.62 5.48
N ILE A 68 -2.75 -1.11 4.99
CA ILE A 68 -2.84 -2.38 4.26
C ILE A 68 -3.59 -2.15 2.95
N ALA A 69 -2.92 -2.36 1.83
CA ALA A 69 -3.55 -2.35 0.51
C ALA A 69 -3.96 -3.78 0.12
N PHE A 70 -5.26 -3.99 -0.05
CA PHE A 70 -5.80 -5.29 -0.40
C PHE A 70 -6.03 -5.43 -1.91
N GLN A 71 -5.85 -6.63 -2.43
CA GLN A 71 -6.27 -7.04 -3.76
C GLN A 71 -7.22 -8.23 -3.62
N GLU A 72 -8.10 -8.44 -4.58
CA GLU A 72 -9.12 -9.49 -4.61
C GLU A 72 -10.11 -9.48 -3.44
N MET A 73 -10.27 -8.36 -2.74
CA MET A 73 -11.22 -8.23 -1.64
C MET A 73 -12.65 -8.08 -2.18
N GLU A 74 -13.30 -9.19 -2.46
CA GLU A 74 -14.62 -9.20 -3.08
C GLU A 74 -15.53 -10.30 -2.53
N THR A 75 -16.84 -10.15 -2.75
CA THR A 75 -17.86 -11.05 -2.20
C THR A 75 -18.07 -12.30 -3.03
N PHE A 76 -17.64 -12.33 -4.31
CA PHE A 76 -17.75 -13.49 -5.18
C PHE A 76 -16.71 -13.44 -6.30
N ALA A 77 -16.39 -14.59 -6.87
CA ALA A 77 -15.43 -14.71 -7.95
C ALA A 77 -15.87 -13.90 -9.19
N GLY A 78 -15.04 -12.91 -9.60
CA GLY A 78 -15.34 -12.04 -10.75
C GLY A 78 -16.49 -11.06 -10.53
N GLY A 79 -16.92 -10.86 -9.28
CA GLY A 79 -17.98 -9.93 -8.93
C GLY A 79 -17.63 -8.49 -9.13
N SER A 80 -18.42 -7.77 -9.92
CA SER A 80 -18.18 -6.38 -10.24
C SER A 80 -19.21 -5.43 -9.62
N PHE A 81 -20.35 -5.93 -9.21
CA PHE A 81 -21.52 -5.12 -8.87
C PHE A 81 -22.12 -5.42 -7.50
N ASN A 82 -21.38 -6.04 -6.59
CA ASN A 82 -21.88 -6.29 -5.27
C ASN A 82 -21.96 -5.02 -4.44
N THR A 83 -23.10 -4.82 -3.80
CA THR A 83 -23.34 -3.77 -2.82
C THR A 83 -22.71 -4.08 -1.46
N GLU A 84 -22.39 -5.36 -1.20
CA GLU A 84 -21.80 -5.85 0.04
C GLU A 84 -20.40 -6.39 -0.22
N ASN A 85 -19.44 -6.04 0.61
CA ASN A 85 -18.10 -6.61 0.61
C ASN A 85 -17.88 -7.37 1.92
N LYS A 86 -18.26 -8.67 1.92
CA LYS A 86 -18.21 -9.53 3.11
C LYS A 86 -16.81 -9.61 3.75
N GLN A 87 -15.76 -9.57 2.92
CA GLN A 87 -14.38 -9.61 3.41
C GLN A 87 -14.02 -8.29 4.10
N LEU A 88 -14.34 -7.15 3.49
CA LEU A 88 -14.10 -5.83 4.08
C LEU A 88 -14.92 -5.63 5.36
N ASP A 89 -16.20 -5.99 5.33
CA ASP A 89 -17.08 -5.87 6.51
C ASP A 89 -16.56 -6.69 7.69
N TRP A 90 -16.08 -7.91 7.41
CA TRP A 90 -15.42 -8.75 8.41
C TRP A 90 -14.17 -8.10 8.98
N VAL A 91 -13.28 -7.59 8.12
CA VAL A 91 -12.02 -6.97 8.56
C VAL A 91 -12.30 -5.72 9.39
N LEU A 92 -13.17 -4.81 8.93
CA LEU A 92 -13.49 -3.58 9.68
C LEU A 92 -14.20 -3.85 11.01
N LYS A 93 -14.99 -4.91 11.09
CA LYS A 93 -15.60 -5.36 12.35
C LYS A 93 -14.56 -5.81 13.38
N HIS A 94 -13.50 -6.51 12.95
CA HIS A 94 -12.46 -7.05 13.85
C HIS A 94 -11.32 -6.07 14.12
N PHE A 95 -11.17 -5.04 13.27
CA PHE A 95 -10.12 -4.02 13.34
C PHE A 95 -10.73 -2.62 13.23
N PRO A 96 -11.48 -2.18 14.25
CA PRO A 96 -12.20 -0.90 14.21
C PRO A 96 -11.28 0.34 14.16
N GLN A 97 -9.98 0.17 14.39
CA GLN A 97 -8.97 1.23 14.21
C GLN A 97 -8.72 1.58 12.75
N TYR A 98 -9.09 0.72 11.79
CA TYR A 98 -8.95 1.02 10.37
C TYR A 98 -10.18 1.72 9.79
N SER A 99 -9.93 2.54 8.77
CA SER A 99 -10.90 3.03 7.80
C SER A 99 -10.54 2.54 6.41
N ALA A 100 -11.55 2.34 5.56
CA ALA A 100 -11.35 1.99 4.16
C ALA A 100 -11.20 3.26 3.31
N GLY A 101 -9.99 3.52 2.85
CA GLY A 101 -9.67 4.48 1.80
C GLY A 101 -9.75 3.84 0.42
N ALA A 102 -9.77 4.67 -0.62
CA ALA A 102 -9.93 4.22 -2.00
C ALA A 102 -11.14 3.27 -2.17
N TYR A 103 -12.25 3.60 -1.52
CA TYR A 103 -13.46 2.81 -1.44
C TYR A 103 -14.69 3.70 -1.52
N GLY A 104 -15.80 3.20 -2.10
CA GLY A 104 -17.03 3.95 -2.25
C GLY A 104 -18.23 3.07 -2.57
N LYS A 105 -19.33 3.68 -3.01
CA LYS A 105 -20.52 2.94 -3.45
C LYS A 105 -20.20 2.10 -4.68
N ALA A 106 -20.59 0.83 -4.68
CA ALA A 106 -20.22 -0.12 -5.72
C ALA A 106 -20.62 0.27 -7.16
N ALA A 107 -21.68 1.05 -7.33
CA ALA A 107 -22.09 1.58 -8.64
C ALA A 107 -21.19 2.71 -9.16
N GLU A 108 -20.48 3.38 -8.28
CA GLU A 108 -19.70 4.60 -8.58
C GLU A 108 -18.20 4.39 -8.36
N TYR A 109 -17.84 3.35 -7.61
CA TYR A 109 -16.46 3.08 -7.20
C TYR A 109 -16.17 1.56 -7.16
N PRO A 110 -15.04 1.09 -7.71
CA PRO A 110 -14.69 -0.33 -7.64
C PRO A 110 -14.26 -0.72 -6.22
N ASN A 111 -14.75 -1.85 -5.71
CA ASN A 111 -14.67 -2.21 -4.30
C ASN A 111 -13.65 -3.31 -3.97
N THR A 112 -12.95 -3.89 -4.96
CA THR A 112 -12.10 -5.07 -4.75
C THR A 112 -10.67 -4.76 -4.32
N GLN A 113 -10.29 -3.48 -4.27
CA GLN A 113 -8.93 -3.04 -3.94
C GLN A 113 -8.91 -1.86 -2.93
N PRO A 114 -9.57 -1.99 -1.75
CA PRO A 114 -9.51 -0.95 -0.73
C PRO A 114 -8.10 -0.82 -0.15
N ILE A 115 -7.80 0.38 0.33
CA ILE A 115 -6.59 0.69 1.09
C ILE A 115 -7.03 1.00 2.52
N LEU A 116 -6.82 0.06 3.44
CA LEU A 116 -7.09 0.30 4.85
C LEU A 116 -5.97 1.11 5.49
N TYR A 117 -6.34 2.08 6.30
CA TYR A 117 -5.40 2.91 7.05
C TYR A 117 -5.86 3.10 8.49
N ASN A 118 -4.92 3.18 9.41
CA ASN A 118 -5.21 3.51 10.82
C ASN A 118 -5.79 4.94 10.88
N LYS A 119 -7.09 5.04 11.18
CA LYS A 119 -7.83 6.32 11.18
C LYS A 119 -7.40 7.28 12.30
N ASP A 120 -6.75 6.77 13.36
CA ASP A 120 -6.27 7.61 14.44
C ASP A 120 -5.01 8.37 14.02
N ARG A 121 -4.18 7.75 13.15
CA ARG A 121 -2.97 8.35 12.60
C ARG A 121 -3.17 9.08 11.28
N PHE A 122 -3.98 8.54 10.37
CA PHE A 122 -4.13 9.11 9.03
C PHE A 122 -5.49 9.71 8.77
N LYS A 123 -5.54 10.60 7.79
CA LYS A 123 -6.76 11.20 7.25
C LYS A 123 -6.75 11.12 5.72
N GLU A 124 -7.80 10.55 5.12
CA GLU A 124 -7.99 10.57 3.67
C GLU A 124 -8.34 11.99 3.21
N GLN A 125 -7.60 12.53 2.25
CA GLN A 125 -7.82 13.84 1.65
C GLN A 125 -8.52 13.72 0.30
N SER A 126 -8.10 12.76 -0.51
CA SER A 126 -8.67 12.47 -1.82
C SER A 126 -8.46 11.01 -2.18
N LYS A 127 -9.25 10.52 -3.12
CA LYS A 127 -9.18 9.15 -3.62
C LYS A 127 -9.65 9.07 -5.06
N GLY A 128 -9.32 7.99 -5.73
CA GLY A 128 -9.78 7.69 -7.07
C GLY A 128 -9.38 6.30 -7.53
N PHE A 129 -9.70 6.04 -8.77
CA PHE A 129 -9.34 4.82 -9.47
C PHE A 129 -9.11 5.11 -10.94
N PHE A 130 -8.48 4.18 -11.62
CA PHE A 130 -8.46 4.12 -13.08
C PHE A 130 -8.37 2.67 -13.55
N PHE A 131 -9.23 2.29 -14.49
CA PHE A 131 -9.22 0.96 -15.07
C PHE A 131 -8.10 0.81 -16.10
N PHE A 132 -7.54 -0.37 -16.20
CA PHE A 132 -6.51 -0.69 -17.19
C PHE A 132 -7.16 -0.93 -18.55
N SER A 133 -7.54 0.18 -19.17
CA SER A 133 -8.27 0.23 -20.43
C SER A 133 -7.96 1.50 -21.22
N THR A 134 -8.49 1.63 -22.42
CA THR A 134 -8.44 2.88 -23.22
C THR A 134 -9.42 3.94 -22.71
N THR A 135 -10.33 3.56 -21.82
CA THR A 135 -11.31 4.44 -21.14
C THR A 135 -11.16 4.26 -19.63
N PRO A 136 -10.06 4.75 -19.02
CA PRO A 136 -9.70 4.42 -17.64
C PRO A 136 -10.70 4.93 -16.61
N ASP A 137 -11.39 6.02 -16.88
CA ASP A 137 -12.37 6.64 -15.98
C ASP A 137 -13.75 5.98 -16.05
N VAL A 138 -13.97 5.07 -17.00
CA VAL A 138 -15.22 4.30 -17.12
C VAL A 138 -15.16 3.09 -16.22
N ILE A 139 -16.01 3.06 -15.20
CA ILE A 139 -16.06 1.97 -14.22
C ILE A 139 -16.27 0.62 -14.91
N TYR A 140 -15.48 -0.37 -14.52
CA TYR A 140 -15.45 -1.74 -15.07
C TYR A 140 -15.07 -1.83 -16.56
N SER A 141 -14.49 -0.79 -17.14
CA SER A 141 -13.99 -0.86 -18.52
C SER A 141 -12.86 -1.90 -18.65
N ARG A 142 -12.86 -2.62 -19.78
CA ARG A 142 -11.95 -3.74 -20.06
C ARG A 142 -11.57 -3.80 -21.53
N THR A 143 -10.91 -2.77 -22.05
CA THR A 143 -10.54 -2.70 -23.47
C THR A 143 -9.14 -3.26 -23.75
N PHE A 144 -8.26 -3.37 -22.75
CA PHE A 144 -7.03 -4.12 -22.88
C PHE A 144 -7.34 -5.62 -22.83
N ASN A 145 -6.60 -6.43 -23.55
CA ASN A 145 -6.80 -7.87 -23.58
C ASN A 145 -6.59 -8.49 -22.17
N GLY A 146 -7.66 -8.56 -21.40
CA GLY A 146 -7.69 -9.04 -20.01
C GLY A 146 -8.87 -9.96 -19.73
N SER A 147 -8.76 -10.80 -18.72
CA SER A 147 -9.79 -11.75 -18.29
C SER A 147 -10.82 -11.11 -17.34
N TRP A 148 -10.50 -9.97 -16.74
CA TRP A 148 -11.32 -9.23 -15.79
C TRP A 148 -11.04 -7.71 -15.89
N PRO A 149 -11.92 -6.84 -15.36
CA PRO A 149 -11.73 -5.39 -15.37
C PRO A 149 -10.73 -4.98 -14.30
N ALA A 150 -9.43 -5.17 -14.58
CA ALA A 150 -8.34 -4.81 -13.69
C ALA A 150 -8.18 -3.28 -13.60
N PHE A 151 -7.79 -2.78 -12.44
CA PHE A 151 -7.66 -1.35 -12.17
C PHE A 151 -6.59 -1.03 -11.14
N SER A 152 -6.29 0.23 -10.97
CA SER A 152 -5.61 0.80 -9.82
C SER A 152 -6.61 1.58 -8.99
N SER A 153 -6.64 1.37 -7.69
CA SER A 153 -7.22 2.31 -6.74
C SER A 153 -6.10 3.18 -6.14
N TRP A 154 -6.43 4.40 -5.70
CA TRP A 154 -5.45 5.25 -5.04
C TRP A 154 -6.11 6.14 -3.98
N THR A 155 -5.32 6.55 -3.00
CA THR A 155 -5.71 7.51 -1.98
C THR A 155 -4.56 8.46 -1.66
N GLN A 156 -4.90 9.72 -1.35
CA GLN A 156 -4.01 10.67 -0.72
C GLN A 156 -4.32 10.68 0.78
N LEU A 157 -3.33 10.42 1.59
CA LEU A 157 -3.42 10.47 3.04
C LEU A 157 -2.57 11.58 3.61
N THR A 158 -3.05 12.23 4.68
CA THR A 158 -2.23 13.05 5.57
C THR A 158 -1.88 12.24 6.81
N ASP A 159 -0.62 12.12 7.14
CA ASP A 159 -0.16 11.64 8.44
C ASP A 159 -0.37 12.77 9.48
N LYS A 160 -1.30 12.58 10.40
CA LYS A 160 -1.67 13.58 11.42
C LYS A 160 -0.54 13.85 12.42
N GLN A 161 0.41 12.93 12.56
CA GLN A 161 1.56 13.08 13.46
C GLN A 161 2.61 14.02 12.88
N THR A 162 2.81 13.96 11.56
CA THR A 162 3.85 14.72 10.86
C THR A 162 3.29 15.87 10.01
N GLY A 163 1.97 15.91 9.77
CA GLY A 163 1.32 16.87 8.88
C GLY A 163 1.57 16.59 7.39
N LYS A 164 2.26 15.50 7.02
CA LYS A 164 2.70 15.24 5.65
C LYS A 164 1.66 14.51 4.83
N ASP A 165 1.51 14.96 3.59
CA ASP A 165 0.68 14.31 2.58
C ASP A 165 1.51 13.33 1.76
N PHE A 166 0.91 12.21 1.39
CA PHE A 166 1.50 11.22 0.50
C PHE A 166 0.42 10.44 -0.25
N TYR A 167 0.81 9.84 -1.37
CA TYR A 167 -0.09 9.09 -2.23
C TYR A 167 0.21 7.60 -2.18
N ILE A 168 -0.84 6.78 -2.18
CA ILE A 168 -0.75 5.33 -2.26
C ILE A 168 -1.55 4.87 -3.47
N PHE A 169 -0.90 4.12 -4.36
CA PHE A 169 -1.52 3.44 -5.49
C PHE A 169 -1.50 1.94 -5.24
N ASN A 170 -2.67 1.33 -5.26
CA ASN A 170 -2.87 -0.10 -5.12
C ASN A 170 -3.24 -0.71 -6.46
N VAL A 171 -2.48 -1.69 -6.94
CA VAL A 171 -2.68 -2.31 -8.24
C VAL A 171 -2.89 -3.81 -8.14
N HIS A 172 -3.76 -4.33 -9.00
CA HIS A 172 -3.83 -5.75 -9.30
C HIS A 172 -3.87 -5.94 -10.81
N PHE A 173 -2.76 -6.40 -11.40
CA PHE A 173 -2.60 -6.53 -12.85
C PHE A 173 -3.16 -7.85 -13.36
N GLU A 174 -3.51 -7.87 -14.65
CA GLU A 174 -3.95 -9.06 -15.38
C GLU A 174 -2.91 -10.20 -15.34
N TYR A 175 -3.32 -11.41 -14.98
CA TYR A 175 -2.38 -12.54 -14.84
C TYR A 175 -2.08 -13.27 -16.15
N LYS A 176 -3.03 -13.36 -17.11
CA LYS A 176 -2.86 -14.10 -18.37
C LYS A 176 -2.10 -13.32 -19.43
N SER A 177 -2.29 -12.00 -19.54
CA SER A 177 -1.84 -11.19 -20.66
C SER A 177 -0.67 -10.29 -20.30
N MET A 178 0.53 -10.63 -20.81
CA MET A 178 1.72 -9.77 -20.69
C MET A 178 1.53 -8.43 -21.42
N SER A 179 0.84 -8.43 -22.56
CA SER A 179 0.51 -7.21 -23.30
C SER A 179 -0.38 -6.29 -22.47
N ASN A 180 -1.39 -6.83 -21.78
CA ASN A 180 -2.23 -6.07 -20.86
C ASN A 180 -1.38 -5.47 -19.75
N ARG A 181 -0.60 -6.28 -19.01
CA ARG A 181 0.28 -5.79 -17.95
C ARG A 181 1.22 -4.68 -18.40
N SER A 182 1.74 -4.80 -19.62
CA SER A 182 2.62 -3.77 -20.19
C SER A 182 1.90 -2.45 -20.44
N LYS A 183 0.66 -2.48 -20.91
CA LYS A 183 -0.21 -1.30 -21.09
C LYS A 183 -0.64 -0.73 -19.74
N SER A 184 -1.00 -1.59 -18.79
CA SER A 184 -1.36 -1.20 -17.41
C SER A 184 -0.21 -0.47 -16.72
N ALA A 185 1.02 -0.98 -16.82
CA ALA A 185 2.20 -0.32 -16.26
C ALA A 185 2.47 1.05 -16.92
N ALA A 186 2.21 1.21 -18.22
CA ALA A 186 2.31 2.51 -18.89
C ALA A 186 1.24 3.51 -18.36
N LEU A 187 0.03 3.05 -18.14
CA LEU A 187 -1.04 3.87 -17.58
C LEU A 187 -0.75 4.28 -16.13
N VAL A 188 -0.27 3.35 -15.30
CA VAL A 188 0.21 3.65 -13.93
C VAL A 188 1.29 4.73 -13.97
N LYS A 189 2.28 4.61 -14.87
CA LYS A 189 3.31 5.64 -15.06
C LYS A 189 2.70 6.99 -15.40
N GLN A 190 1.71 7.04 -16.28
CA GLN A 190 1.04 8.28 -16.68
C GLN A 190 0.37 8.98 -15.49
N HIS A 191 -0.24 8.24 -14.57
CA HIS A 191 -0.88 8.79 -13.38
C HIS A 191 0.11 9.19 -12.28
N ILE A 192 1.18 8.43 -12.08
CA ILE A 192 2.15 8.67 -11.00
C ILE A 192 3.16 9.76 -11.35
N LYS A 193 3.64 9.78 -12.60
CA LYS A 193 4.72 10.71 -13.01
C LYS A 193 4.45 12.17 -12.65
N PRO A 194 3.25 12.74 -12.88
CA PRO A 194 2.98 14.14 -12.52
C PRO A 194 3.09 14.45 -11.01
N LEU A 195 2.86 13.44 -10.14
CA LEU A 195 3.04 13.58 -8.70
C LEU A 195 4.53 13.58 -8.34
N ILE A 196 5.29 12.67 -8.93
CA ILE A 196 6.76 12.59 -8.75
C ILE A 196 7.43 13.88 -9.25
N ASP A 197 7.02 14.41 -10.40
CA ASP A 197 7.57 15.65 -10.96
C ASP A 197 7.34 16.87 -10.02
N LYS A 198 6.32 16.80 -9.17
CA LYS A 198 6.04 17.77 -8.10
C LYS A 198 6.72 17.43 -6.77
N ASN A 199 7.62 16.45 -6.75
CA ASN A 199 8.30 15.94 -5.56
C ASN A 199 7.36 15.44 -4.45
N LEU A 200 6.12 15.01 -4.81
CA LEU A 200 5.19 14.46 -3.84
C LEU A 200 5.57 13.02 -3.50
N PRO A 201 5.47 12.61 -2.23
CA PRO A 201 5.75 11.23 -1.81
C PRO A 201 4.69 10.27 -2.37
N VAL A 202 5.14 9.23 -3.10
CA VAL A 202 4.27 8.24 -3.74
C VAL A 202 4.72 6.83 -3.39
N ILE A 203 3.78 6.00 -3.00
CA ILE A 203 3.94 4.57 -2.79
C ILE A 203 3.06 3.86 -3.81
N LEU A 204 3.63 2.94 -4.57
CA LEU A 204 2.90 2.04 -5.46
C LEU A 204 3.11 0.62 -4.95
N LEU A 205 2.03 -0.11 -4.69
CA LEU A 205 2.12 -1.49 -4.22
C LEU A 205 0.99 -2.34 -4.79
N GLY A 206 1.14 -3.64 -4.67
CA GLY A 206 0.13 -4.60 -5.10
C GLY A 206 0.68 -5.78 -5.87
N ASP A 207 -0.25 -6.60 -6.35
CA ASP A 207 0.02 -7.74 -7.21
C ASP A 207 0.14 -7.28 -8.67
N ILE A 208 1.35 -7.21 -9.19
CA ILE A 208 1.58 -6.87 -10.61
C ILE A 208 1.57 -8.10 -11.51
N ASN A 209 1.32 -9.30 -10.96
CA ASN A 209 1.33 -10.59 -11.69
C ASN A 209 2.56 -10.77 -12.59
N ALA A 210 3.72 -10.26 -12.13
CA ALA A 210 4.96 -10.25 -12.88
C ALA A 210 6.18 -10.17 -11.96
N ALA A 211 7.25 -10.86 -12.35
CA ALA A 211 8.51 -10.83 -11.61
C ALA A 211 9.20 -9.45 -11.69
N SER A 212 10.03 -9.14 -10.69
CA SER A 212 10.80 -7.89 -10.58
C SER A 212 11.76 -7.61 -11.76
N PHE A 213 12.12 -8.63 -12.52
CA PHE A 213 12.96 -8.55 -13.72
C PHE A 213 12.16 -8.57 -15.04
N SER A 214 10.84 -8.61 -14.98
CA SER A 214 9.95 -8.64 -16.15
C SER A 214 9.89 -7.29 -16.90
N PRO A 215 9.48 -7.27 -18.17
CA PRO A 215 9.22 -6.03 -18.90
C PRO A 215 8.17 -5.13 -18.20
N THR A 216 7.18 -5.71 -17.55
CA THR A 216 6.16 -4.98 -16.75
C THR A 216 6.82 -4.21 -15.62
N ALA A 217 7.62 -4.89 -14.79
CA ALA A 217 8.36 -4.24 -13.72
C ALA A 217 9.39 -3.23 -14.24
N GLY A 218 10.01 -3.51 -15.39
CA GLY A 218 10.92 -2.58 -16.08
C GLY A 218 10.24 -1.25 -16.43
N LYS A 219 8.99 -1.29 -16.89
CA LYS A 219 8.21 -0.07 -17.16
C LYS A 219 7.88 0.71 -15.88
N LEU A 220 7.53 0.04 -14.80
CA LEU A 220 7.30 0.70 -13.51
C LEU A 220 8.59 1.33 -12.96
N LYS A 221 9.75 0.65 -13.10
CA LYS A 221 11.06 1.18 -12.73
C LYS A 221 11.52 2.37 -13.59
N SER A 222 10.90 2.60 -14.76
CA SER A 222 11.18 3.78 -15.58
C SER A 222 10.51 5.06 -15.07
N ILE A 223 9.68 4.96 -14.01
CA ILE A 223 9.28 6.07 -13.16
C ILE A 223 10.43 6.30 -12.17
N PRO A 224 10.71 7.52 -11.70
CA PRO A 224 11.70 7.77 -10.64
C PRO A 224 11.22 7.20 -9.29
N MET A 225 11.15 5.87 -9.21
CA MET A 225 10.75 5.10 -8.04
C MET A 225 11.70 3.93 -7.81
N THR A 226 11.99 3.65 -6.55
CA THR A 226 12.79 2.51 -6.14
C THR A 226 11.88 1.32 -5.86
N LEU A 227 12.14 0.19 -6.53
CA LEU A 227 11.55 -1.09 -6.16
C LEU A 227 12.17 -1.58 -4.85
N VAL A 228 11.38 -1.75 -3.81
CA VAL A 228 11.82 -2.39 -2.57
C VAL A 228 12.16 -3.85 -2.89
N LYS A 229 13.40 -4.26 -2.58
CA LYS A 229 13.91 -5.58 -2.97
C LYS A 229 13.01 -6.71 -2.45
N PRO A 230 12.45 -7.57 -3.33
CA PRO A 230 11.56 -8.65 -2.94
C PRO A 230 12.25 -9.67 -2.01
N ALA A 231 11.50 -10.20 -1.05
CA ALA A 231 11.99 -11.20 -0.09
C ALA A 231 11.87 -12.65 -0.59
N GLY A 232 11.55 -12.87 -1.87
CA GLY A 232 11.34 -14.16 -2.53
C GLY A 232 9.90 -14.37 -2.98
N ALA A 233 9.51 -15.60 -3.34
CA ALA A 233 8.18 -15.93 -3.86
C ALA A 233 7.05 -15.38 -2.98
N THR A 234 6.02 -14.78 -3.58
CA THR A 234 4.85 -14.27 -2.86
C THR A 234 3.60 -15.11 -3.14
N PHE A 235 3.46 -15.68 -4.32
CA PHE A 235 2.38 -16.62 -4.63
C PHE A 235 2.79 -18.06 -4.30
N HIS A 236 2.00 -18.77 -3.50
CA HIS A 236 2.36 -20.10 -2.97
C HIS A 236 1.31 -21.19 -3.22
N PHE A 237 0.31 -20.91 -4.08
CA PHE A 237 -0.71 -21.88 -4.51
C PHE A 237 -1.53 -22.48 -3.35
N ASN A 238 -1.71 -21.78 -2.26
CA ASN A 238 -2.31 -22.29 -1.01
C ASN A 238 -1.62 -23.59 -0.48
N LYS A 239 -0.36 -23.82 -0.88
CA LYS A 239 0.44 -25.01 -0.53
C LYS A 239 1.73 -24.70 0.22
N GLY A 240 2.09 -23.42 0.37
CA GLY A 240 3.35 -23.00 0.96
C GLY A 240 4.56 -23.17 0.04
N LEU A 241 4.34 -23.30 -1.26
CA LEU A 241 5.41 -23.47 -2.25
C LEU A 241 6.15 -22.14 -2.51
N ASN A 242 7.43 -22.21 -2.85
CA ASN A 242 8.25 -21.07 -3.23
C ASN A 242 8.89 -21.31 -4.62
N LEU A 243 8.04 -21.64 -5.60
CA LEU A 243 8.50 -22.04 -6.95
C LEU A 243 8.64 -20.86 -7.92
N LEU A 244 7.87 -19.80 -7.68
CA LEU A 244 7.84 -18.63 -8.55
C LEU A 244 8.57 -17.45 -7.91
N PRO A 245 9.06 -16.48 -8.69
CA PRO A 245 9.53 -15.22 -8.15
C PRO A 245 8.38 -14.43 -7.50
N ALA A 246 8.72 -13.38 -6.73
CA ALA A 246 7.72 -12.45 -6.21
C ALA A 246 6.91 -11.82 -7.35
N ILE A 247 5.60 -11.69 -7.16
CA ILE A 247 4.66 -10.97 -8.03
C ILE A 247 3.95 -9.83 -7.31
N ASP A 248 3.98 -9.84 -5.96
CA ASP A 248 3.55 -8.73 -5.10
C ASP A 248 4.76 -7.85 -4.81
N HIS A 249 4.63 -6.55 -5.06
CA HIS A 249 5.74 -5.61 -5.00
C HIS A 249 5.35 -4.30 -4.32
N ILE A 250 6.37 -3.60 -3.79
CA ILE A 250 6.27 -2.24 -3.27
C ILE A 250 7.32 -1.39 -3.97
N PHE A 251 6.90 -0.26 -4.53
CA PHE A 251 7.75 0.77 -5.10
C PHE A 251 7.54 2.06 -4.31
N ILE A 252 8.59 2.82 -4.08
CA ILE A 252 8.56 4.09 -3.36
C ILE A 252 9.23 5.18 -4.17
N SER A 253 8.72 6.40 -4.15
CA SER A 253 9.40 7.56 -4.72
C SER A 253 10.75 7.80 -4.02
N GLU A 254 11.70 8.39 -4.72
CA GLU A 254 13.08 8.58 -4.24
C GLU A 254 13.18 9.41 -2.97
N ASN A 255 12.21 10.29 -2.71
CA ASN A 255 12.12 11.11 -1.52
C ASN A 255 11.59 10.36 -0.28
N ILE A 256 11.09 9.13 -0.42
CA ILE A 256 10.70 8.26 0.70
C ILE A 256 11.88 7.40 1.13
N LYS A 257 12.17 7.39 2.44
CA LYS A 257 13.25 6.57 3.00
C LYS A 257 12.75 5.18 3.36
N LEU A 258 13.40 4.15 2.83
CA LEU A 258 13.21 2.76 3.26
C LEU A 258 13.86 2.57 4.65
N VAL A 259 13.07 2.13 5.63
CA VAL A 259 13.53 1.88 7.01
C VAL A 259 13.86 0.41 7.23
N SER A 260 12.99 -0.50 6.77
CA SER A 260 13.22 -1.95 6.89
C SER A 260 13.19 -2.65 5.52
N LYS A 261 13.84 -3.81 5.44
CA LYS A 261 13.74 -4.67 4.24
C LYS A 261 12.32 -5.22 4.13
N LEU A 262 11.88 -5.48 2.87
CA LEU A 262 10.63 -6.17 2.64
C LEU A 262 10.63 -7.54 3.33
N SER A 263 9.61 -7.79 4.12
CA SER A 263 9.33 -9.08 4.75
C SER A 263 8.11 -9.74 4.11
N ARG A 264 7.95 -11.05 4.31
CA ARG A 264 6.79 -11.84 3.89
C ARG A 264 6.21 -12.56 5.09
N LEU A 265 4.90 -12.48 5.28
CA LEU A 265 4.23 -13.26 6.32
C LEU A 265 3.96 -14.68 5.79
N LYS A 266 4.91 -15.58 6.05
CA LYS A 266 4.87 -16.99 5.63
C LYS A 266 4.42 -17.87 6.79
N LYS A 267 3.10 -17.82 7.10
CA LYS A 267 2.56 -18.51 8.28
C LYS A 267 1.16 -19.06 8.03
N LYS A 268 0.88 -20.20 8.61
CA LYS A 268 -0.46 -20.76 8.78
C LYS A 268 -0.97 -20.45 10.19
N TYR A 269 -2.28 -20.26 10.29
CA TYR A 269 -2.97 -20.13 11.56
C TYR A 269 -3.94 -21.30 11.69
N ASN A 270 -3.86 -22.06 12.78
CA ASN A 270 -4.60 -23.31 12.96
C ASN A 270 -4.50 -24.25 11.74
N ASN A 271 -3.28 -24.36 11.19
CA ASN A 271 -2.97 -25.15 10.00
C ASN A 271 -3.64 -24.68 8.68
N ILE A 272 -4.23 -23.48 8.67
CA ILE A 272 -4.91 -22.86 7.51
C ILE A 272 -4.06 -21.71 6.99
N TRP A 273 -3.85 -21.63 5.67
CA TRP A 273 -3.29 -20.46 5.02
C TRP A 273 -4.32 -19.34 4.94
N PRO A 274 -3.98 -18.08 5.29
CA PRO A 274 -4.90 -16.94 5.15
C PRO A 274 -5.37 -16.73 3.71
N THR A 275 -4.47 -16.94 2.75
CA THR A 275 -4.62 -16.76 1.31
C THR A 275 -3.61 -17.64 0.59
N ASP A 276 -3.59 -17.62 -0.72
CA ASP A 276 -2.58 -18.27 -1.56
C ASP A 276 -1.39 -17.36 -1.89
N HIS A 277 -1.40 -16.11 -1.39
CA HIS A 277 -0.26 -15.20 -1.39
C HIS A 277 0.35 -15.05 0.01
N TYR A 278 1.64 -14.74 0.08
CA TYR A 278 2.27 -14.24 1.30
C TYR A 278 2.17 -12.72 1.33
N PRO A 279 1.44 -12.12 2.29
CA PRO A 279 1.46 -10.67 2.47
C PRO A 279 2.88 -10.13 2.59
N VAL A 280 3.16 -9.01 1.97
CA VAL A 280 4.46 -8.34 2.01
C VAL A 280 4.38 -7.05 2.78
N THR A 281 5.38 -6.78 3.63
CA THR A 281 5.39 -5.63 4.53
C THR A 281 6.77 -4.98 4.56
N THR A 282 6.80 -3.66 4.66
CA THR A 282 8.02 -2.87 4.88
C THR A 282 7.70 -1.65 5.73
N GLU A 283 8.75 -1.03 6.25
CA GLU A 283 8.67 0.23 7.00
C GLU A 283 9.33 1.35 6.22
N LEU A 284 8.66 2.48 6.20
CA LEU A 284 9.00 3.65 5.41
C LEU A 284 9.01 4.89 6.29
N ARG A 285 9.74 5.92 5.87
CA ARG A 285 9.66 7.26 6.44
C ARG A 285 9.45 8.27 5.34
N LEU A 286 8.43 9.13 5.51
CA LEU A 286 8.18 10.24 4.59
C LEU A 286 9.33 11.27 4.66
N PRO A 287 9.55 12.05 3.58
CA PRO A 287 10.63 13.04 3.56
C PRO A 287 10.53 14.01 4.76
N ALA A 288 11.68 14.45 5.29
CA ALA A 288 11.71 15.64 6.15
C ALA A 288 11.23 16.86 5.34
N GLU A 289 10.81 17.93 6.03
CA GLU A 289 10.54 19.22 5.38
C GLU A 289 11.81 19.77 4.75
#